data_7414b9ca1f8d63a9c7862042955bf990
#
_entry.id   7414b9ca1f8d63a9c7862042955bf990
#
_cell.length_a   1.000
_cell.length_b   1.000
_cell.length_c   1.000
_cell.angle_alpha   90.00
_cell.angle_beta   90.00
_cell.angle_gamma   90.00
#
_symmetry.space_group_name_H-M   'P 1'
#
loop_
_entity.id
_entity.type
_entity.pdbx_description
1 polymer ?
#
loop_
_entity_poly.entity_id
_entity_poly.type
_entity_poly.pdbx_seq_one_letter_code
_entity_poly.pdbx_strand_id
1 'polypeptide(L)'
;MIRWLLSSVACATALLAASTAMSQGNNALEVVTVTGRLPGPPLWRVSNGDRRLYIFGTFSPVPDGMIWESDRVARVLEGSQEVIFAPDIDADFSLGLMLNPVNLFRGRRLSKRLTRLPDDATLDEIVPAELYDRYAALRSRYFPREDDPVRERPLVAGTRLAERIQREEGLVSSKQVTKPLNRLIKRNRHLQQTRVEVVVSLKGSFTSLARRAETLMGSLSPEKELACFAEQLRRMESELDAMKSRANAWAQGYVDEFRGIPLPGSDDDTCFLLLLESSEFSTIEQVRSELDARWLAAADRALTTNESTFAILDIVDLTREDGLLAALRTRGYEIWEP
;
A
#
# COMPACT_ATOMS: atom_id res chain seq x y z
N MET A 1 83.34 41.13 14.75
CA MET A 1 84.59 40.42 15.07
C MET A 1 84.33 38.95 14.81
N ILE A 2 84.93 38.49 13.71
CA ILE A 2 85.97 37.45 13.70
C ILE A 2 85.37 36.08 13.93
N ARG A 3 85.19 35.34 12.80
CA ARG A 3 86.09 34.25 12.25
C ARG A 3 85.96 32.95 13.09
N TRP A 4 85.89 31.78 12.62
CA TRP A 4 86.49 30.97 11.57
C TRP A 4 85.72 29.67 11.49
N LEU A 5 85.31 29.15 10.38
CA LEU A 5 86.02 28.28 9.38
C LEU A 5 86.30 26.84 9.79
N LEU A 6 85.86 26.00 8.90
CA LEU A 6 86.48 24.78 8.37
C LEU A 6 86.03 23.47 9.08
N SER A 7 85.41 22.72 8.36
CA SER A 7 85.84 21.61 7.45
C SER A 7 85.95 20.26 8.14
N SER A 8 85.27 19.35 7.71
CA SER A 8 85.72 18.18 6.95
C SER A 8 84.80 16.99 7.12
N VAL A 9 84.23 16.57 6.03
CA VAL A 9 84.41 15.27 5.37
C VAL A 9 83.71 14.07 5.98
N ALA A 10 82.69 13.65 5.23
CA ALA A 10 82.39 12.29 4.78
C ALA A 10 82.28 11.18 5.81
N CYS A 11 81.07 10.67 5.93
CA CYS A 11 80.87 9.23 5.68
C CYS A 11 79.46 8.97 5.25
N ALA A 12 79.32 8.50 4.03
CA ALA A 12 78.11 8.03 3.43
C ALA A 12 77.65 6.76 4.14
N THR A 13 76.48 6.78 4.70
CA THR A 13 75.69 5.55 4.88
C THR A 13 74.29 5.82 4.37
N ALA A 14 74.04 5.30 3.18
CA ALA A 14 72.73 5.19 2.57
C ALA A 14 71.88 4.23 3.42
N LEU A 15 70.97 4.77 4.22
CA LEU A 15 69.86 4.02 4.74
C LEU A 15 68.68 4.27 3.83
N LEU A 16 68.46 3.32 2.92
CA LEU A 16 67.25 3.14 2.16
C LEU A 16 66.08 2.94 3.16
N ALA A 17 65.41 4.01 3.55
CA ALA A 17 64.06 3.92 4.11
C ALA A 17 63.11 3.65 2.94
N ALA A 18 62.79 2.40 2.74
CA ALA A 18 61.68 1.98 1.88
C ALA A 18 60.39 2.51 2.51
N SER A 19 59.96 3.68 2.08
CA SER A 19 58.60 4.17 2.34
C SER A 19 57.68 3.30 1.55
N THR A 20 57.11 2.27 2.20
CA THR A 20 55.91 1.58 1.70
C THR A 20 54.79 2.61 1.71
N ALA A 21 54.61 3.27 0.59
CA ALA A 21 53.36 3.95 0.30
C ALA A 21 52.24 2.92 0.29
N MET A 22 51.55 2.78 1.41
CA MET A 22 50.21 2.16 1.42
C MET A 22 49.36 3.00 0.49
N SER A 23 49.21 2.55 -0.75
CA SER A 23 48.13 2.98 -1.64
C SER A 23 46.85 2.58 -0.95
N GLN A 24 46.28 3.51 -0.19
CA GLN A 24 44.89 3.43 0.15
C GLN A 24 44.13 3.52 -1.17
N GLY A 25 43.82 2.35 -1.70
CA GLY A 25 42.85 2.25 -2.77
C GLY A 25 41.56 2.95 -2.27
N ASN A 26 41.34 4.16 -2.74
CA ASN A 26 40.03 4.75 -2.74
C ASN A 26 39.14 3.81 -3.57
N ASN A 27 38.55 2.82 -2.91
CA ASN A 27 37.35 2.19 -3.40
C ASN A 27 36.22 3.24 -3.24
N ALA A 28 36.36 4.37 -3.93
CA ALA A 28 35.19 5.12 -4.30
C ALA A 28 34.35 4.16 -5.13
N LEU A 29 33.29 3.64 -4.53
CA LEU A 29 32.25 2.95 -5.26
C LEU A 29 31.88 3.89 -6.42
N GLU A 30 32.28 3.47 -7.62
CA GLU A 30 31.90 4.18 -8.83
C GLU A 30 30.39 4.12 -8.86
N VAL A 31 29.77 5.24 -8.55
CA VAL A 31 28.31 5.38 -8.67
C VAL A 31 28.03 5.30 -10.15
N VAL A 32 27.77 4.08 -10.62
CA VAL A 32 27.26 3.87 -11.96
C VAL A 32 25.90 4.50 -12.01
N THR A 33 25.85 5.75 -12.46
CA THR A 33 24.58 6.40 -12.77
C THR A 33 24.01 5.68 -13.98
N VAL A 34 23.16 4.68 -13.74
CA VAL A 34 22.40 4.04 -14.81
C VAL A 34 21.42 5.08 -15.34
N THR A 35 21.79 5.76 -16.41
CA THR A 35 20.92 6.72 -17.14
C THR A 35 19.89 5.99 -18.01
N GLY A 36 19.65 4.71 -17.76
CA GLY A 36 18.54 3.96 -18.34
C GLY A 36 17.21 4.49 -17.81
N ARG A 37 16.24 4.72 -18.69
CA ARG A 37 14.86 4.93 -18.26
C ARG A 37 14.41 3.71 -17.49
N LEU A 38 13.87 3.89 -16.30
CA LEU A 38 13.26 2.82 -15.53
C LEU A 38 12.15 2.19 -16.38
N PRO A 39 12.04 0.84 -16.43
CA PRO A 39 11.06 0.16 -17.29
C PRO A 39 9.61 0.51 -16.94
N GLY A 40 9.39 1.11 -15.78
CA GLY A 40 8.08 1.48 -15.27
C GLY A 40 7.38 0.33 -14.55
N PRO A 41 6.22 0.59 -13.96
CA PRO A 41 5.46 -0.42 -13.24
C PRO A 41 5.10 -1.63 -14.09
N PRO A 42 4.90 -2.79 -13.46
CA PRO A 42 4.65 -4.04 -14.16
C PRO A 42 3.31 -3.99 -14.93
N LEU A 43 3.33 -4.53 -16.14
CA LEU A 43 2.18 -4.64 -17.02
C LEU A 43 2.08 -6.08 -17.51
N TRP A 44 1.12 -6.81 -16.98
CA TRP A 44 0.81 -8.19 -17.40
C TRP A 44 0.07 -8.18 -18.73
N ARG A 45 0.28 -9.21 -19.52
CA ARG A 45 -0.46 -9.41 -20.76
C ARG A 45 -1.16 -10.75 -20.75
N VAL A 46 -2.46 -10.73 -20.88
CA VAL A 46 -3.30 -11.92 -21.06
C VAL A 46 -3.73 -11.99 -22.52
N SER A 47 -3.65 -13.17 -23.11
CA SER A 47 -3.90 -13.36 -24.54
C SER A 47 -4.95 -14.43 -24.81
N ASN A 48 -5.78 -14.16 -25.81
CA ASN A 48 -6.70 -15.13 -26.42
C ASN A 48 -6.55 -15.03 -27.94
N GLY A 49 -5.70 -15.87 -28.53
CA GLY A 49 -5.29 -15.69 -29.94
C GLY A 49 -4.64 -14.33 -30.15
N ASP A 50 -5.20 -13.51 -31.03
CA ASP A 50 -4.70 -12.17 -31.32
C ASP A 50 -5.22 -11.07 -30.39
N ARG A 51 -6.13 -11.38 -29.51
CA ARG A 51 -6.73 -10.44 -28.56
C ARG A 51 -5.87 -10.31 -27.32
N ARG A 52 -5.81 -9.11 -26.77
CA ARG A 52 -4.92 -8.77 -25.63
C ARG A 52 -5.67 -8.02 -24.55
N LEU A 53 -5.47 -8.46 -23.32
CA LEU A 53 -5.82 -7.72 -22.10
C LEU A 53 -4.53 -7.36 -21.39
N TYR A 54 -4.23 -6.08 -21.28
CA TYR A 54 -3.10 -5.56 -20.53
C TYR A 54 -3.55 -5.14 -19.15
N ILE A 55 -2.94 -5.71 -18.13
CA ILE A 55 -3.32 -5.45 -16.73
C ILE A 55 -2.20 -4.64 -16.06
N PHE A 56 -2.52 -3.44 -15.66
CA PHE A 56 -1.64 -2.57 -14.90
C PHE A 56 -1.83 -2.81 -13.42
N GLY A 57 -0.79 -3.33 -12.76
CA GLY A 57 -0.77 -3.56 -11.31
C GLY A 57 -0.50 -2.25 -10.57
N THR A 58 -1.46 -1.76 -9.78
CA THR A 58 -1.23 -0.63 -8.86
C THR A 58 -0.65 -1.12 -7.55
N PHE A 59 0.11 -0.26 -6.89
CA PHE A 59 0.68 -0.50 -5.58
C PHE A 59 0.40 0.67 -4.63
N SER A 60 0.14 0.38 -3.36
CA SER A 60 -0.12 1.38 -2.33
C SER A 60 0.34 0.85 -0.96
N PRO A 61 0.92 1.70 -0.08
CA PRO A 61 1.23 3.12 -0.32
C PRO A 61 2.54 3.32 -1.11
N VAL A 62 2.69 4.49 -1.70
CA VAL A 62 3.89 4.89 -2.46
C VAL A 62 4.44 6.22 -1.93
N PRO A 63 5.74 6.50 -2.07
CA PRO A 63 6.31 7.82 -1.75
C PRO A 63 5.60 8.95 -2.51
N ASP A 64 5.34 10.07 -1.83
CA ASP A 64 4.81 11.26 -2.48
C ASP A 64 5.81 11.79 -3.52
N GLY A 65 5.29 12.25 -4.64
CA GLY A 65 6.12 12.70 -5.75
C GLY A 65 6.88 11.59 -6.49
N MET A 66 6.59 10.31 -6.26
CA MET A 66 7.21 9.21 -6.99
C MET A 66 7.04 9.39 -8.50
N ILE A 67 8.17 9.40 -9.20
CA ILE A 67 8.24 9.47 -10.65
C ILE A 67 8.45 8.06 -11.18
N TRP A 68 7.64 7.66 -12.15
CA TRP A 68 7.76 6.39 -12.83
C TRP A 68 7.57 6.57 -14.35
N GLU A 69 8.12 5.65 -15.15
CA GLU A 69 8.00 5.71 -16.61
C GLU A 69 6.57 5.33 -17.04
N SER A 70 5.79 6.34 -17.38
CA SER A 70 4.39 6.18 -17.73
C SER A 70 4.13 6.01 -19.24
N ASP A 71 5.11 6.29 -20.10
CA ASP A 71 4.92 6.34 -21.55
C ASP A 71 4.53 4.98 -22.15
N ARG A 72 5.09 3.89 -21.61
CA ARG A 72 4.72 2.52 -22.03
C ARG A 72 3.26 2.22 -21.71
N VAL A 73 2.87 2.50 -20.47
CA VAL A 73 1.51 2.25 -19.98
C VAL A 73 0.51 3.16 -20.69
N ALA A 74 0.88 4.44 -20.91
CA ALA A 74 0.06 5.40 -21.64
C ALA A 74 -0.19 4.95 -23.08
N ARG A 75 0.83 4.49 -23.82
CA ARG A 75 0.66 3.99 -25.19
C ARG A 75 -0.26 2.78 -25.28
N VAL A 76 -0.15 1.85 -24.34
CA VAL A 76 -1.03 0.67 -24.31
C VAL A 76 -2.47 1.10 -24.03
N LEU A 77 -2.67 2.00 -23.05
CA LEU A 77 -3.99 2.53 -22.74
C LEU A 77 -4.61 3.29 -23.93
N GLU A 78 -3.83 4.12 -24.63
CA GLU A 78 -4.30 4.87 -25.79
C GLU A 78 -4.67 3.97 -26.98
N GLY A 79 -3.98 2.83 -27.13
CA GLY A 79 -4.27 1.81 -28.14
C GLY A 79 -5.38 0.83 -27.74
N SER A 80 -5.98 0.97 -26.58
CA SER A 80 -7.03 0.09 -26.09
C SER A 80 -8.44 0.59 -26.45
N GLN A 81 -9.36 -0.34 -26.67
CA GLN A 81 -10.76 -0.07 -26.97
C GLN A 81 -11.59 0.07 -25.69
N GLU A 82 -11.17 -0.58 -24.63
CA GLU A 82 -11.87 -0.60 -23.36
C GLU A 82 -10.87 -0.49 -22.18
N VAL A 83 -11.29 0.15 -21.10
CA VAL A 83 -10.62 0.08 -19.77
C VAL A 83 -11.54 -0.59 -18.76
N ILE A 84 -11.04 -1.63 -18.09
CA ILE A 84 -11.72 -2.32 -17.00
C ILE A 84 -11.07 -1.86 -15.70
N PHE A 85 -11.85 -1.26 -14.82
CA PHE A 85 -11.37 -0.82 -13.51
C PHE A 85 -11.30 -1.97 -12.51
N ALA A 86 -10.49 -1.79 -11.47
CA ALA A 86 -10.48 -2.69 -10.33
C ALA A 86 -11.89 -2.88 -9.75
N PRO A 87 -12.20 -4.07 -9.25
CA PRO A 87 -13.43 -4.30 -8.52
C PRO A 87 -13.57 -3.32 -7.35
N ASP A 88 -14.75 -2.77 -7.15
CA ASP A 88 -15.02 -1.81 -6.08
C ASP A 88 -16.36 -2.10 -5.41
N ILE A 89 -16.45 -1.73 -4.14
CA ILE A 89 -17.70 -1.82 -3.38
C ILE A 89 -18.29 -0.41 -3.30
N ASP A 90 -19.40 -0.21 -3.98
CA ASP A 90 -20.16 1.04 -3.85
C ASP A 90 -21.18 0.91 -2.73
N ALA A 91 -21.24 1.91 -1.87
CA ALA A 91 -22.18 1.97 -0.78
C ALA A 91 -23.32 2.92 -1.13
N ASP A 92 -24.49 2.35 -1.41
CA ASP A 92 -25.70 3.17 -1.69
C ASP A 92 -26.27 3.75 -0.39
N PHE A 93 -25.90 4.98 -0.13
CA PHE A 93 -26.41 5.75 1.00
C PHE A 93 -27.64 6.58 0.60
N SER A 94 -28.63 6.61 1.47
CA SER A 94 -29.70 7.60 1.36
C SER A 94 -29.14 9.00 1.67
N LEU A 95 -29.02 9.86 0.64
CA LEU A 95 -28.56 11.26 0.80
C LEU A 95 -29.35 12.01 1.88
N GLY A 96 -30.67 11.79 1.96
CA GLY A 96 -31.50 12.38 3.01
C GLY A 96 -31.11 11.95 4.43
N LEU A 97 -30.54 10.76 4.58
CA LEU A 97 -30.06 10.28 5.87
C LEU A 97 -28.83 11.07 6.33
N MET A 98 -27.90 11.36 5.41
CA MET A 98 -26.65 12.07 5.70
C MET A 98 -26.85 13.58 5.87
N LEU A 99 -27.81 14.18 5.14
CA LEU A 99 -28.08 15.61 5.19
C LEU A 99 -28.95 16.02 6.36
N ASN A 100 -29.55 15.07 7.09
CA ASN A 100 -30.37 15.38 8.26
C ASN A 100 -29.48 15.78 9.45
N PRO A 101 -29.62 17.02 9.99
CA PRO A 101 -28.79 17.51 11.08
C PRO A 101 -28.90 16.66 12.36
N VAL A 102 -30.06 16.07 12.61
CA VAL A 102 -30.29 15.17 13.75
C VAL A 102 -29.47 13.88 13.58
N ASN A 103 -29.43 13.34 12.36
CA ASN A 103 -28.60 12.14 12.07
C ASN A 103 -27.13 12.47 12.10
N LEU A 104 -26.71 13.65 11.69
CA LEU A 104 -25.32 14.10 11.79
C LEU A 104 -24.87 14.15 13.26
N PHE A 105 -25.71 14.71 14.15
CA PHE A 105 -25.42 14.74 15.57
C PHE A 105 -25.41 13.32 16.20
N ARG A 106 -26.38 12.48 15.84
CA ARG A 106 -26.42 11.06 16.27
C ARG A 106 -25.21 10.29 15.74
N GLY A 107 -24.79 10.54 14.50
CA GLY A 107 -23.61 9.94 13.89
C GLY A 107 -22.33 10.27 14.65
N ARG A 108 -22.15 11.53 15.06
CA ARG A 108 -20.99 11.92 15.90
C ARG A 108 -21.01 11.20 17.27
N ARG A 109 -22.17 11.06 17.89
CA ARG A 109 -22.30 10.30 19.14
C ARG A 109 -21.99 8.82 18.94
N LEU A 110 -22.52 8.23 17.87
CA LEU A 110 -22.25 6.83 17.51
C LEU A 110 -20.76 6.62 17.25
N SER A 111 -20.16 7.46 16.42
CA SER A 111 -18.70 7.40 16.15
C SER A 111 -17.91 7.45 17.45
N LYS A 112 -18.22 8.39 18.33
CA LYS A 112 -17.54 8.49 19.63
C LYS A 112 -17.69 7.21 20.48
N ARG A 113 -18.86 6.56 20.48
CA ARG A 113 -19.09 5.30 21.21
C ARG A 113 -18.33 4.12 20.59
N LEU A 114 -18.23 4.07 19.27
CA LEU A 114 -17.58 2.98 18.57
C LEU A 114 -16.05 3.09 18.60
N THR A 115 -15.52 4.31 18.68
CA THR A 115 -14.08 4.56 18.59
C THR A 115 -13.39 4.77 19.95
N ARG A 116 -14.16 5.01 21.02
CA ARG A 116 -13.59 5.24 22.34
C ARG A 116 -13.77 4.06 23.28
N LEU A 117 -12.90 4.01 24.24
CA LEU A 117 -13.00 3.09 25.39
C LEU A 117 -14.22 3.44 26.24
N PRO A 118 -14.87 2.46 26.87
CA PRO A 118 -15.96 2.68 27.80
C PRO A 118 -15.45 3.38 29.08
N ASP A 119 -16.38 3.97 29.83
CA ASP A 119 -16.17 4.53 31.17
C ASP A 119 -15.02 5.55 31.26
N ASP A 120 -14.75 6.28 30.16
CA ASP A 120 -13.65 7.22 30.02
C ASP A 120 -12.26 6.62 30.33
N ALA A 121 -12.13 5.29 30.26
CA ALA A 121 -10.85 4.58 30.40
C ALA A 121 -9.81 5.07 29.38
N THR A 122 -8.55 4.91 29.74
CA THR A 122 -7.42 5.31 28.91
C THR A 122 -6.71 4.08 28.33
N LEU A 123 -6.00 4.27 27.24
CA LEU A 123 -5.35 3.19 26.52
C LEU A 123 -4.31 2.46 27.39
N ASP A 124 -3.58 3.19 28.23
CA ASP A 124 -2.59 2.65 29.17
C ASP A 124 -3.21 1.79 30.27
N GLU A 125 -4.49 1.98 30.60
CA GLU A 125 -5.20 1.12 31.57
C GLU A 125 -5.65 -0.21 30.95
N ILE A 126 -5.81 -0.29 29.63
CA ILE A 126 -6.38 -1.44 28.94
C ILE A 126 -5.31 -2.28 28.24
N VAL A 127 -4.26 -1.65 27.75
CA VAL A 127 -3.19 -2.30 26.97
C VAL A 127 -2.07 -2.75 27.90
N PRO A 128 -1.47 -3.94 27.72
CA PRO A 128 -0.28 -4.36 28.45
C PRO A 128 0.83 -3.31 28.41
N ALA A 129 1.49 -3.07 29.54
CA ALA A 129 2.46 -1.98 29.71
C ALA A 129 3.54 -1.98 28.61
N GLU A 130 4.12 -3.14 28.27
CA GLU A 130 5.14 -3.26 27.23
C GLU A 130 4.60 -2.79 25.85
N LEU A 131 3.36 -3.14 25.52
CA LEU A 131 2.74 -2.76 24.25
C LEU A 131 2.39 -1.26 24.24
N TYR A 132 1.96 -0.73 25.39
CA TYR A 132 1.72 0.70 25.54
C TYR A 132 3.00 1.53 25.43
N ASP A 133 4.10 1.08 26.00
CA ASP A 133 5.41 1.77 25.91
C ASP A 133 5.88 1.89 24.46
N ARG A 134 5.70 0.85 23.65
CA ARG A 134 5.99 0.86 22.23
C ARG A 134 5.11 1.87 21.49
N TYR A 135 3.82 1.87 21.76
CA TYR A 135 2.89 2.86 21.21
C TYR A 135 3.26 4.28 21.60
N ALA A 136 3.56 4.52 22.89
CA ALA A 136 3.91 5.82 23.42
C ALA A 136 5.20 6.37 22.81
N ALA A 137 6.20 5.51 22.56
CA ALA A 137 7.44 5.88 21.87
C ALA A 137 7.17 6.37 20.44
N LEU A 138 6.35 5.66 19.68
CA LEU A 138 5.95 6.09 18.34
C LEU A 138 5.07 7.35 18.39
N ARG A 139 4.10 7.39 19.31
CA ARG A 139 3.22 8.53 19.48
C ARG A 139 3.98 9.81 19.78
N SER A 140 4.95 9.77 20.70
CA SER A 140 5.77 10.95 21.07
C SER A 140 6.54 11.51 19.87
N ARG A 141 7.00 10.65 18.96
CA ARG A 141 7.70 11.03 17.74
C ARG A 141 6.79 11.71 16.71
N TYR A 142 5.60 11.15 16.50
CA TYR A 142 4.72 11.59 15.40
C TYR A 142 3.58 12.53 15.83
N PHE A 143 3.30 12.59 17.14
CA PHE A 143 2.34 13.53 17.76
C PHE A 143 2.98 14.32 18.91
N PRO A 144 4.06 15.05 18.71
CA PRO A 144 4.85 15.67 19.77
C PRO A 144 4.12 16.78 20.56
N ARG A 145 2.90 17.15 20.15
CA ARG A 145 2.10 18.19 20.81
C ARG A 145 0.80 17.65 21.41
N GLU A 146 0.62 16.34 21.38
CA GLU A 146 -0.59 15.69 21.91
C GLU A 146 -0.25 14.94 23.21
N ASP A 147 -0.39 15.63 24.35
CA ASP A 147 -0.10 15.09 25.67
C ASP A 147 -1.35 14.52 26.37
N ASP A 148 -2.54 14.71 25.79
CA ASP A 148 -3.80 14.21 26.36
C ASP A 148 -3.81 12.67 26.43
N PRO A 149 -4.41 12.10 27.52
CA PRO A 149 -4.61 10.65 27.62
C PRO A 149 -5.39 10.10 26.42
N VAL A 150 -4.91 8.98 25.87
CA VAL A 150 -5.56 8.34 24.74
C VAL A 150 -6.77 7.55 25.23
N ARG A 151 -7.95 7.94 24.77
CA ARG A 151 -9.23 7.31 25.10
C ARG A 151 -9.84 6.55 23.95
N GLU A 152 -9.08 6.40 22.89
CA GLU A 152 -9.47 5.60 21.72
C GLU A 152 -9.24 4.12 21.99
N ARG A 153 -10.06 3.28 21.39
CA ARG A 153 -9.86 1.83 21.40
C ARG A 153 -8.52 1.46 20.77
N PRO A 154 -7.86 0.37 21.18
CA PRO A 154 -6.55 -0.02 20.67
C PRO A 154 -6.46 -0.02 19.14
N LEU A 155 -7.40 -0.67 18.46
CA LEU A 155 -7.45 -0.71 17.00
C LEU A 155 -7.52 0.69 16.37
N VAL A 156 -8.29 1.59 16.96
CA VAL A 156 -8.46 2.97 16.45
C VAL A 156 -7.21 3.80 16.68
N ALA A 157 -6.63 3.68 17.87
CA ALA A 157 -5.38 4.37 18.22
C ALA A 157 -4.22 3.94 17.31
N GLY A 158 -4.10 2.63 17.05
CA GLY A 158 -3.10 2.08 16.13
C GLY A 158 -3.30 2.56 14.70
N THR A 159 -4.54 2.53 14.19
CA THR A 159 -4.87 3.01 12.84
C THR A 159 -4.54 4.51 12.69
N ARG A 160 -4.93 5.34 13.66
CA ARG A 160 -4.62 6.78 13.66
C ARG A 160 -3.12 7.04 13.65
N LEU A 161 -2.37 6.28 14.44
CA LEU A 161 -0.90 6.37 14.47
C LEU A 161 -0.30 5.94 13.14
N ALA A 162 -0.74 4.83 12.55
CA ALA A 162 -0.27 4.35 11.26
C ALA A 162 -0.52 5.37 10.13
N GLU A 163 -1.72 5.96 10.07
CA GLU A 163 -2.03 7.01 9.10
C GLU A 163 -1.18 8.27 9.28
N ARG A 164 -0.85 8.62 10.53
CA ARG A 164 0.02 9.75 10.82
C ARG A 164 1.44 9.45 10.37
N ILE A 165 1.98 8.29 10.70
CA ILE A 165 3.30 7.85 10.29
C ILE A 165 3.41 7.85 8.77
N GLN A 166 2.47 7.23 8.08
CA GLN A 166 2.48 7.21 6.60
C GLN A 166 2.54 8.63 6.01
N ARG A 167 1.75 9.56 6.53
CA ARG A 167 1.77 10.96 6.06
C ARG A 167 3.09 11.68 6.34
N GLU A 168 3.64 11.54 7.54
CA GLU A 168 4.90 12.19 7.92
C GLU A 168 6.10 11.57 7.16
N GLU A 169 6.03 10.28 6.86
CA GLU A 169 7.02 9.57 6.04
C GLU A 169 6.82 9.80 4.53
N GLY A 170 5.86 10.66 4.17
CA GLY A 170 5.60 11.02 2.79
C GLY A 170 5.01 9.88 1.96
N LEU A 171 4.29 8.95 2.59
CA LEU A 171 3.62 7.87 1.89
C LEU A 171 2.18 8.26 1.55
N VAL A 172 1.81 8.05 0.29
CA VAL A 172 0.49 8.41 -0.26
C VAL A 172 -0.16 7.23 -0.97
N SER A 173 -1.47 7.31 -1.17
CA SER A 173 -2.21 6.26 -1.88
C SER A 173 -1.86 6.22 -3.38
N SER A 174 -2.06 5.06 -4.00
CA SER A 174 -1.91 4.82 -5.44
C SER A 174 -2.72 5.78 -6.33
N LYS A 175 -3.73 6.44 -5.78
CA LYS A 175 -4.50 7.48 -6.52
C LYS A 175 -3.62 8.60 -7.06
N GLN A 176 -2.52 8.93 -6.39
CA GLN A 176 -1.56 9.92 -6.88
C GLN A 176 -0.82 9.41 -8.12
N VAL A 177 -0.42 8.14 -8.09
CA VAL A 177 0.32 7.48 -9.16
C VAL A 177 -0.55 7.27 -10.41
N THR A 178 -1.82 6.97 -10.23
CA THR A 178 -2.79 6.75 -11.32
C THR A 178 -3.34 8.04 -11.93
N LYS A 179 -3.06 9.21 -11.34
CA LYS A 179 -3.52 10.52 -11.89
C LYS A 179 -3.23 10.72 -13.38
N PRO A 180 -2.02 10.42 -13.90
CA PRO A 180 -1.73 10.56 -15.34
C PRO A 180 -2.65 9.67 -16.18
N LEU A 181 -2.83 8.40 -15.79
CA LEU A 181 -3.71 7.46 -16.48
C LEU A 181 -5.17 7.91 -16.46
N ASN A 182 -5.64 8.36 -15.32
CA ASN A 182 -7.01 8.87 -15.18
C ASN A 182 -7.26 10.12 -16.05
N ARG A 183 -6.23 10.95 -16.29
CA ARG A 183 -6.34 12.08 -17.23
C ARG A 183 -6.45 11.60 -18.68
N LEU A 184 -5.69 10.58 -19.06
CA LEU A 184 -5.75 9.97 -20.40
C LEU A 184 -7.12 9.32 -20.64
N ILE A 185 -7.60 8.52 -19.68
CA ILE A 185 -8.94 7.89 -19.74
C ILE A 185 -10.02 8.95 -19.94
N LYS A 186 -9.99 10.04 -19.18
CA LYS A 186 -10.96 11.13 -19.30
C LYS A 186 -10.89 11.89 -20.64
N ARG A 187 -9.73 11.99 -21.26
CA ARG A 187 -9.53 12.64 -22.55
C ARG A 187 -9.98 11.77 -23.73
N ASN A 188 -9.80 10.45 -23.60
CA ASN A 188 -10.17 9.50 -24.65
C ASN A 188 -11.67 9.17 -24.57
N ARG A 189 -12.49 9.92 -25.31
CA ARG A 189 -13.94 9.76 -25.33
C ARG A 189 -14.43 8.48 -26.02
N HIS A 190 -13.57 7.84 -26.80
CA HIS A 190 -13.88 6.60 -27.52
C HIS A 190 -13.57 5.35 -26.68
N LEU A 191 -12.83 5.52 -25.59
CA LEU A 191 -12.47 4.44 -24.69
C LEU A 191 -13.70 4.01 -23.88
N GLN A 192 -14.15 2.79 -24.08
CA GLN A 192 -15.20 2.21 -23.25
C GLN A 192 -14.68 2.05 -21.81
N GLN A 193 -15.49 2.42 -20.84
CA GLN A 193 -15.15 2.32 -19.43
C GLN A 193 -16.05 1.31 -18.74
N THR A 194 -15.48 0.20 -18.29
CA THR A 194 -16.20 -0.85 -17.57
C THR A 194 -15.82 -0.79 -16.09
N ARG A 195 -16.80 -0.47 -15.25
CA ARG A 195 -16.70 -0.52 -13.80
C ARG A 195 -17.31 -1.81 -13.30
N VAL A 196 -16.60 -2.46 -12.43
CA VAL A 196 -17.06 -3.68 -11.76
C VAL A 196 -17.36 -3.31 -10.31
N GLU A 197 -18.64 -3.14 -10.01
CA GLU A 197 -19.10 -2.67 -8.71
C GLU A 197 -20.14 -3.63 -8.14
N VAL A 198 -20.03 -3.90 -6.85
CA VAL A 198 -21.11 -4.51 -6.06
C VAL A 198 -21.67 -3.43 -5.16
N VAL A 199 -22.94 -3.14 -5.36
CA VAL A 199 -23.63 -2.11 -4.57
C VAL A 199 -24.12 -2.74 -3.27
N VAL A 200 -23.47 -2.38 -2.17
CA VAL A 200 -23.95 -2.73 -0.84
C VAL A 200 -24.98 -1.70 -0.42
N SER A 201 -26.23 -2.14 -0.37
CA SER A 201 -27.32 -1.25 0.06
C SER A 201 -27.23 -0.98 1.56
N LEU A 202 -26.84 0.23 1.92
CA LEU A 202 -26.92 0.77 3.27
C LEU A 202 -28.23 1.55 3.46
N LYS A 203 -29.27 1.20 2.67
CA LYS A 203 -30.60 1.75 2.83
C LYS A 203 -31.21 1.30 4.15
N GLY A 204 -31.79 2.22 4.86
CA GLY A 204 -32.43 1.95 6.13
C GLY A 204 -32.53 3.20 7.00
N SER A 205 -33.07 3.04 8.18
CA SER A 205 -33.06 4.11 9.15
C SER A 205 -31.67 4.27 9.77
N PHE A 206 -31.36 5.47 10.23
CA PHE A 206 -30.12 5.70 11.00
C PHE A 206 -29.96 4.69 12.15
N THR A 207 -31.05 4.33 12.80
CA THR A 207 -31.07 3.39 13.93
C THR A 207 -30.67 1.96 13.49
N SER A 208 -31.10 1.51 12.31
CA SER A 208 -30.72 0.19 11.81
C SER A 208 -29.23 0.12 11.43
N LEU A 209 -28.72 1.17 10.79
CA LEU A 209 -27.29 1.27 10.45
C LEU A 209 -26.41 1.38 11.70
N ALA A 210 -26.84 2.17 12.69
CA ALA A 210 -26.16 2.28 13.97
C ALA A 210 -26.05 0.92 14.68
N ARG A 211 -27.15 0.15 14.71
CA ARG A 211 -27.16 -1.18 15.32
C ARG A 211 -26.20 -2.14 14.59
N ARG A 212 -26.18 -2.13 13.26
CA ARG A 212 -25.22 -2.97 12.48
C ARG A 212 -23.77 -2.61 12.80
N ALA A 213 -23.45 -1.31 12.87
CA ALA A 213 -22.11 -0.86 13.24
C ALA A 213 -21.74 -1.24 14.68
N GLU A 214 -22.69 -1.17 15.60
CA GLU A 214 -22.49 -1.61 17.01
C GLU A 214 -22.30 -3.13 17.09
N THR A 215 -23.05 -3.92 16.32
CA THR A 215 -22.87 -5.38 16.25
C THR A 215 -21.48 -5.73 15.71
N LEU A 216 -21.06 -5.10 14.62
CA LEU A 216 -19.73 -5.34 14.02
C LEU A 216 -18.61 -5.01 15.00
N MET A 217 -18.65 -3.85 15.65
CA MET A 217 -17.64 -3.47 16.64
C MET A 217 -17.71 -4.32 17.92
N GLY A 218 -18.89 -4.81 18.29
CA GLY A 218 -19.10 -5.69 19.43
C GLY A 218 -18.65 -7.13 19.18
N SER A 219 -18.51 -7.56 17.92
CA SER A 219 -17.96 -8.89 17.57
C SER A 219 -16.43 -8.97 17.72
N LEU A 220 -15.76 -7.83 17.81
CA LEU A 220 -14.32 -7.78 18.10
C LEU A 220 -14.08 -8.02 19.59
N SER A 221 -13.54 -9.19 19.96
CA SER A 221 -13.13 -9.41 21.34
C SER A 221 -11.95 -8.52 21.72
N PRO A 222 -11.79 -8.17 23.02
CA PRO A 222 -10.66 -7.38 23.48
C PRO A 222 -9.29 -8.00 23.11
N GLU A 223 -9.17 -9.33 23.15
CA GLU A 223 -7.95 -10.05 22.82
C GLU A 223 -7.61 -9.89 21.33
N LYS A 224 -8.62 -10.00 20.47
CA LYS A 224 -8.45 -9.78 19.02
C LYS A 224 -8.05 -8.35 18.71
N GLU A 225 -8.67 -7.40 19.37
CA GLU A 225 -8.35 -5.99 19.20
C GLU A 225 -6.90 -5.67 19.63
N LEU A 226 -6.44 -6.26 20.74
CA LEU A 226 -5.07 -6.13 21.20
C LEU A 226 -4.07 -6.79 20.26
N ALA A 227 -4.38 -7.99 19.73
CA ALA A 227 -3.53 -8.66 18.76
C ALA A 227 -3.36 -7.82 17.47
N CYS A 228 -4.46 -7.24 16.99
CA CYS A 228 -4.44 -6.33 15.85
C CYS A 228 -3.61 -5.07 16.12
N PHE A 229 -3.77 -4.48 17.29
CA PHE A 229 -2.98 -3.32 17.72
C PHE A 229 -1.49 -3.63 17.79
N ALA A 230 -1.12 -4.79 18.37
CA ALA A 230 0.28 -5.24 18.44
C ALA A 230 0.88 -5.42 17.04
N GLU A 231 0.14 -6.00 16.10
CA GLU A 231 0.58 -6.17 14.73
C GLU A 231 0.72 -4.83 13.99
N GLN A 232 -0.21 -3.89 14.19
CA GLN A 232 -0.07 -2.53 13.65
C GLN A 232 1.22 -1.86 14.13
N LEU A 233 1.55 -1.96 15.44
CA LEU A 233 2.80 -1.40 15.99
C LEU A 233 4.03 -2.08 15.38
N ARG A 234 4.04 -3.41 15.31
CA ARG A 234 5.13 -4.17 14.70
C ARG A 234 5.42 -3.71 13.27
N ARG A 235 4.38 -3.53 12.46
CA ARG A 235 4.52 -3.04 11.08
C ARG A 235 5.08 -1.64 11.01
N MET A 236 4.63 -0.74 11.87
CA MET A 236 5.13 0.63 11.91
C MET A 236 6.60 0.71 12.35
N GLU A 237 7.05 -0.20 13.21
CA GLU A 237 8.43 -0.26 13.69
C GLU A 237 9.40 -0.87 12.68
N SER A 238 8.96 -1.86 11.89
CA SER A 238 9.86 -2.69 11.09
C SER A 238 9.65 -2.62 9.58
N GLU A 239 8.51 -2.14 9.09
CA GLU A 239 8.15 -2.29 7.67
C GLU A 239 8.14 -1.00 6.85
N LEU A 240 8.39 0.17 7.44
CA LEU A 240 8.37 1.44 6.70
C LEU A 240 9.40 1.47 5.56
N ASP A 241 10.61 1.02 5.84
CA ASP A 241 11.67 0.97 4.83
C ASP A 241 11.36 -0.11 3.78
N ALA A 242 10.78 -1.24 4.19
CA ALA A 242 10.32 -2.26 3.28
C ALA A 242 9.20 -1.76 2.37
N MET A 243 8.26 -0.97 2.87
CA MET A 243 7.21 -0.33 2.05
C MET A 243 7.80 0.61 1.01
N LYS A 244 8.79 1.44 1.38
CA LYS A 244 9.51 2.33 0.46
C LYS A 244 10.30 1.53 -0.59
N SER A 245 10.98 0.46 -0.18
CA SER A 245 11.71 -0.43 -1.07
C SER A 245 10.78 -1.10 -2.09
N ARG A 246 9.66 -1.64 -1.64
CA ARG A 246 8.64 -2.24 -2.52
C ARG A 246 8.07 -1.23 -3.51
N ALA A 247 7.79 -0.01 -3.06
CA ALA A 247 7.31 1.04 -3.97
C ALA A 247 8.33 1.36 -5.06
N ASN A 248 9.62 1.38 -4.72
CA ASN A 248 10.70 1.56 -5.69
C ASN A 248 10.81 0.36 -6.64
N ALA A 249 10.72 -0.87 -6.15
CA ALA A 249 10.70 -2.09 -6.96
C ALA A 249 9.51 -2.08 -7.93
N TRP A 250 8.33 -1.67 -7.47
CA TRP A 250 7.15 -1.48 -8.31
C TRP A 250 7.41 -0.45 -9.43
N ALA A 251 7.97 0.70 -9.11
CA ALA A 251 8.27 1.75 -10.09
C ALA A 251 9.31 1.29 -11.14
N GLN A 252 10.11 0.30 -10.80
CA GLN A 252 11.14 -0.28 -11.65
C GLN A 252 10.69 -1.55 -12.38
N GLY A 253 9.49 -2.07 -12.07
CA GLY A 253 8.95 -3.28 -12.69
C GLY A 253 9.51 -4.59 -12.15
N TYR A 254 10.18 -4.58 -11.00
CA TYR A 254 10.73 -5.78 -10.37
C TYR A 254 9.65 -6.57 -9.62
N VAL A 255 8.92 -7.40 -10.36
CA VAL A 255 7.80 -8.18 -9.83
C VAL A 255 8.26 -9.24 -8.83
N ASP A 256 9.42 -9.84 -9.03
CA ASP A 256 9.95 -10.89 -8.15
C ASP A 256 10.19 -10.40 -6.71
N GLU A 257 10.44 -9.10 -6.52
CA GLU A 257 10.59 -8.50 -5.20
C GLU A 257 9.27 -8.43 -4.41
N PHE A 258 8.13 -8.67 -5.07
CA PHE A 258 6.81 -8.77 -4.40
C PHE A 258 6.44 -10.20 -4.04
N ARG A 259 7.11 -11.20 -4.63
CA ARG A 259 6.82 -12.61 -4.34
C ARG A 259 7.39 -12.99 -2.97
N GLY A 260 6.55 -13.59 -2.13
CA GLY A 260 6.95 -14.05 -0.79
C GLY A 260 7.08 -12.95 0.26
N ILE A 261 6.65 -11.72 -0.04
CA ILE A 261 6.54 -10.67 0.97
C ILE A 261 5.08 -10.61 1.42
N PRO A 262 4.79 -10.74 2.72
CA PRO A 262 3.43 -10.55 3.23
C PRO A 262 2.96 -9.14 2.86
N LEU A 263 1.92 -9.05 2.04
CA LEU A 263 1.33 -7.78 1.66
C LEU A 263 0.25 -7.41 2.68
N PRO A 264 0.03 -6.13 2.97
CA PRO A 264 -1.10 -5.71 3.80
C PRO A 264 -2.40 -6.29 3.22
N GLY A 265 -3.18 -6.97 4.04
CA GLY A 265 -4.41 -7.67 3.61
C GLY A 265 -4.17 -9.06 3.01
N SER A 266 -2.94 -9.61 3.05
CA SER A 266 -2.69 -11.03 2.78
C SER A 266 -3.26 -11.91 3.89
N ASP A 267 -3.37 -13.22 3.63
CA ASP A 267 -3.88 -14.21 4.59
C ASP A 267 -3.07 -14.24 5.91
N ASP A 268 -1.83 -13.71 5.89
CA ASP A 268 -0.99 -13.54 7.07
C ASP A 268 -1.29 -12.23 7.85
N ASP A 269 -2.22 -11.38 7.38
CA ASP A 269 -2.61 -10.17 8.11
C ASP A 269 -3.51 -10.52 9.30
N THR A 270 -2.91 -10.53 10.50
CA THR A 270 -3.62 -10.84 11.75
C THR A 270 -4.89 -10.01 11.93
N CYS A 271 -4.86 -8.72 11.59
CA CYS A 271 -6.04 -7.86 11.68
C CYS A 271 -7.12 -8.25 10.68
N PHE A 272 -6.72 -8.61 9.47
CA PHE A 272 -7.63 -9.09 8.44
C PHE A 272 -8.24 -10.42 8.85
N LEU A 273 -7.43 -11.41 9.27
CA LEU A 273 -7.91 -12.71 9.77
C LEU A 273 -8.88 -12.56 10.94
N LEU A 274 -8.62 -11.64 11.85
CA LEU A 274 -9.48 -11.39 13.01
C LEU A 274 -10.83 -10.76 12.63
N LEU A 275 -10.85 -9.96 11.56
CA LEU A 275 -12.09 -9.45 10.97
C LEU A 275 -12.86 -10.57 10.25
N LEU A 276 -12.15 -11.54 9.65
CA LEU A 276 -12.73 -12.68 8.95
C LEU A 276 -13.55 -13.60 9.86
N GLU A 277 -13.14 -13.75 11.10
CA GLU A 277 -13.84 -14.57 12.08
C GLU A 277 -15.14 -13.93 12.62
N SER A 278 -15.47 -12.73 12.19
CA SER A 278 -16.75 -12.08 12.56
C SER A 278 -17.91 -12.64 11.72
N SER A 279 -19.12 -12.68 12.29
CA SER A 279 -20.32 -13.17 11.60
C SER A 279 -20.70 -12.39 10.32
N GLU A 280 -20.19 -11.18 10.17
CA GLU A 280 -20.37 -10.32 8.98
C GLU A 280 -19.40 -10.71 7.85
N PHE A 281 -18.40 -11.52 8.14
CA PHE A 281 -17.36 -11.88 7.18
C PHE A 281 -17.87 -12.78 6.05
N SER A 282 -18.78 -13.70 6.32
CA SER A 282 -19.39 -14.51 5.25
C SER A 282 -20.02 -13.62 4.16
N THR A 283 -20.53 -12.46 4.55
CA THR A 283 -21.07 -11.45 3.62
C THR A 283 -19.96 -10.74 2.84
N ILE A 284 -18.83 -10.44 3.49
CA ILE A 284 -17.68 -9.80 2.84
C ILE A 284 -17.03 -10.75 1.84
N GLU A 285 -16.83 -12.01 2.22
CA GLU A 285 -16.28 -13.03 1.31
C GLU A 285 -17.21 -13.28 0.12
N GLN A 286 -18.51 -13.32 0.34
CA GLN A 286 -19.49 -13.43 -0.75
C GLN A 286 -19.41 -12.24 -1.69
N VAL A 287 -19.31 -11.02 -1.16
CA VAL A 287 -19.17 -9.79 -1.96
C VAL A 287 -17.87 -9.82 -2.75
N ARG A 288 -16.76 -10.25 -2.14
CA ARG A 288 -15.46 -10.38 -2.82
C ARG A 288 -15.53 -11.41 -3.95
N SER A 289 -16.06 -12.59 -3.68
CA SER A 289 -16.24 -13.64 -4.68
C SER A 289 -17.14 -13.17 -5.83
N GLU A 290 -18.19 -12.42 -5.53
CA GLU A 290 -19.05 -11.82 -6.55
C GLU A 290 -18.32 -10.77 -7.39
N LEU A 291 -17.50 -9.91 -6.76
CA LEU A 291 -16.67 -8.91 -7.43
C LEU A 291 -15.66 -9.57 -8.37
N ASP A 292 -14.97 -10.60 -7.90
CA ASP A 292 -14.01 -11.37 -8.69
C ASP A 292 -14.70 -12.06 -9.88
N ALA A 293 -15.85 -12.69 -9.67
CA ALA A 293 -16.63 -13.31 -10.73
C ALA A 293 -17.10 -12.30 -11.79
N ARG A 294 -17.58 -11.13 -11.37
CA ARG A 294 -18.00 -10.05 -12.28
C ARG A 294 -16.82 -9.47 -13.07
N TRP A 295 -15.67 -9.29 -12.41
CA TRP A 295 -14.47 -8.80 -13.08
C TRP A 295 -13.97 -9.81 -14.11
N LEU A 296 -13.92 -11.08 -13.77
CA LEU A 296 -13.55 -12.16 -14.67
C LEU A 296 -14.50 -12.25 -15.86
N ALA A 297 -15.81 -12.09 -15.65
CA ALA A 297 -16.77 -12.05 -16.75
C ALA A 297 -16.55 -10.84 -17.68
N ALA A 298 -16.15 -9.70 -17.14
CA ALA A 298 -15.77 -8.54 -17.96
C ALA A 298 -14.48 -8.79 -18.76
N ALA A 299 -13.49 -9.43 -18.15
CA ALA A 299 -12.24 -9.82 -18.82
C ALA A 299 -12.48 -10.85 -19.93
N ASP A 300 -13.29 -11.89 -19.68
CA ASP A 300 -13.67 -12.90 -20.68
C ASP A 300 -14.37 -12.25 -21.88
N ARG A 301 -15.33 -11.37 -21.62
CA ARG A 301 -16.01 -10.63 -22.69
C ARG A 301 -15.00 -9.80 -23.48
N ALA A 302 -14.13 -9.04 -22.83
CA ALA A 302 -13.15 -8.19 -23.47
C ALA A 302 -12.17 -9.02 -24.32
N LEU A 303 -11.69 -10.17 -23.84
CA LEU A 303 -10.80 -11.09 -24.56
C LEU A 303 -11.49 -11.82 -25.72
N THR A 304 -12.81 -11.74 -25.85
CA THR A 304 -13.56 -12.30 -26.99
C THR A 304 -13.99 -11.23 -27.99
N THR A 305 -14.12 -9.97 -27.58
CA THR A 305 -14.68 -8.90 -28.44
C THR A 305 -13.66 -7.87 -28.89
N ASN A 306 -12.70 -7.49 -28.02
CA ASN A 306 -11.77 -6.41 -28.28
C ASN A 306 -10.42 -6.93 -28.79
N GLU A 307 -9.76 -6.20 -29.67
CA GLU A 307 -8.38 -6.48 -30.05
C GLU A 307 -7.41 -6.15 -28.91
N SER A 308 -7.66 -5.04 -28.23
CA SER A 308 -6.86 -4.57 -27.11
C SER A 308 -7.74 -3.98 -26.00
N THR A 309 -7.52 -4.43 -24.78
CA THR A 309 -8.21 -3.94 -23.57
C THR A 309 -7.15 -3.60 -22.50
N PHE A 310 -7.40 -2.55 -21.77
CA PHE A 310 -6.58 -2.17 -20.62
C PHE A 310 -7.33 -2.45 -19.32
N ALA A 311 -6.66 -2.96 -18.29
CA ALA A 311 -7.25 -3.13 -16.97
C ALA A 311 -6.35 -2.53 -15.90
N ILE A 312 -6.95 -2.10 -14.82
CA ILE A 312 -6.26 -1.58 -13.63
C ILE A 312 -6.67 -2.47 -12.45
N LEU A 313 -5.69 -3.10 -11.80
CA LEU A 313 -5.91 -3.95 -10.63
C LEU A 313 -4.87 -3.62 -9.54
N ASP A 314 -5.17 -3.98 -8.31
CA ASP A 314 -4.14 -3.97 -7.27
C ASP A 314 -3.15 -5.13 -7.50
N ILE A 315 -1.86 -4.88 -7.26
CA ILE A 315 -0.83 -5.91 -7.46
C ILE A 315 -1.00 -7.09 -6.52
N VAL A 316 -1.59 -6.88 -5.35
CA VAL A 316 -1.92 -7.93 -4.38
C VAL A 316 -2.91 -8.92 -5.00
N ASP A 317 -3.99 -8.40 -5.61
CA ASP A 317 -5.01 -9.24 -6.28
C ASP A 317 -4.45 -9.97 -7.49
N LEU A 318 -3.40 -9.42 -8.12
CA LEU A 318 -2.73 -10.04 -9.26
C LEU A 318 -1.78 -11.17 -8.85
N THR A 319 -0.99 -10.97 -7.81
CA THR A 319 0.13 -11.86 -7.45
C THR A 319 -0.24 -12.96 -6.46
N ARG A 320 -1.42 -12.93 -5.88
CA ARG A 320 -1.94 -14.01 -5.03
C ARG A 320 -2.03 -15.33 -5.79
N GLU A 321 -1.72 -16.45 -5.12
CA GLU A 321 -1.79 -17.80 -5.70
C GLU A 321 -3.18 -18.15 -6.22
N ASP A 322 -4.23 -17.76 -5.52
CA ASP A 322 -5.65 -17.96 -5.86
C ASP A 322 -6.31 -16.72 -6.51
N GLY A 323 -5.50 -15.73 -6.93
CA GLY A 323 -5.96 -14.44 -7.44
C GLY A 323 -6.50 -14.50 -8.89
N LEU A 324 -6.80 -13.31 -9.40
CA LEU A 324 -7.43 -13.14 -10.71
C LEU A 324 -6.57 -13.68 -11.88
N LEU A 325 -5.23 -13.60 -11.79
CA LEU A 325 -4.35 -14.21 -12.80
C LEU A 325 -4.45 -15.74 -12.81
N ALA A 326 -4.47 -16.37 -11.63
CA ALA A 326 -4.66 -17.82 -11.52
C ALA A 326 -6.00 -18.25 -12.12
N ALA A 327 -7.05 -17.50 -11.86
CA ALA A 327 -8.37 -17.76 -12.42
C ALA A 327 -8.40 -17.61 -13.95
N LEU A 328 -7.69 -16.64 -14.52
CA LEU A 328 -7.55 -16.48 -15.98
C LEU A 328 -6.76 -17.65 -16.61
N ARG A 329 -5.68 -18.13 -15.95
CA ARG A 329 -4.94 -19.34 -16.40
C ARG A 329 -5.84 -20.56 -16.44
N THR A 330 -6.65 -20.78 -15.40
CA THR A 330 -7.60 -21.91 -15.32
C THR A 330 -8.63 -21.86 -16.46
N ARG A 331 -8.97 -20.67 -16.97
CA ARG A 331 -9.83 -20.48 -18.14
C ARG A 331 -9.13 -20.72 -19.49
N GLY A 332 -7.84 -21.04 -19.48
CA GLY A 332 -7.06 -21.38 -20.67
C GLY A 332 -6.44 -20.19 -21.39
N TYR A 333 -6.41 -19.01 -20.78
CA TYR A 333 -5.72 -17.86 -21.34
C TYR A 333 -4.20 -17.94 -21.14
N GLU A 334 -3.46 -17.48 -22.13
CA GLU A 334 -2.00 -17.34 -22.03
C GLU A 334 -1.65 -16.06 -21.27
N ILE A 335 -0.81 -16.19 -20.23
CA ILE A 335 -0.38 -15.04 -19.41
C ILE A 335 1.12 -14.86 -19.55
N TRP A 336 1.49 -13.67 -20.00
CA TRP A 336 2.85 -13.20 -19.96
C TRP A 336 3.02 -12.28 -18.75
N GLU A 337 3.99 -12.59 -17.90
CA GLU A 337 4.36 -11.81 -16.74
C GLU A 337 5.51 -10.87 -17.10
N PRO A 338 5.53 -9.62 -16.59
CA PRO A 338 6.56 -8.62 -16.90
C PRO A 338 7.93 -8.98 -16.33
#